data_ef1ba2b9b925e92a6fecc78b7ac2d64b
#
_entry.id   ef1ba2b9b925e92a6fecc78b7ac2d64b
#
_cell.length_a   1.000
_cell.length_b   1.000
_cell.length_c   1.000
_cell.angle_alpha   90.00
_cell.angle_beta   90.00
_cell.angle_gamma   90.00
#
_symmetry.space_group_name_H-M   'P 1'
#
loop_
_entity.id
_entity.type
_entity.pdbx_description
1 polymer ?
#
loop_
_entity_poly.entity_id
_entity_poly.type
_entity_poly.pdbx_seq_one_letter_code
_entity_poly.pdbx_strand_id
1 'polypeptide(L)'
;LLGEKTSESASQAIREVAARLLNAERAVISLNGNTTVLAGEQAIRAAAIIGCPVEVNIYYRTPERMQKLISALEEIRQKVANEVPPSGWGSSQWSDSVNSTEILGADADGRIEGLEGPRAICSSRGIEAADADFIDIGDNFGFDGSIL
;
A
#
# COMPACT_ATOMS: atom_id res chain seq x y z
N LEU A 1 22.24 -14.89 -13.16
CA LEU A 1 20.96 -14.25 -13.50
C LEU A 1 19.86 -15.07 -12.87
N LEU A 2 19.26 -14.54 -11.80
CA LEU A 2 18.00 -15.05 -11.29
C LEU A 2 16.98 -14.82 -12.40
N GLY A 3 16.34 -15.87 -12.89
CA GLY A 3 15.32 -15.76 -13.92
C GLY A 3 14.18 -14.86 -13.41
N GLU A 4 13.50 -14.17 -14.30
CA GLU A 4 12.33 -13.32 -14.00
C GLU A 4 11.09 -14.15 -13.58
N LYS A 5 11.31 -15.07 -12.66
CA LYS A 5 10.22 -15.92 -12.12
C LYS A 5 10.23 -15.83 -10.61
N THR A 6 9.03 -15.65 -10.07
CA THR A 6 8.80 -15.71 -8.63
C THR A 6 9.28 -17.07 -8.11
N SER A 7 10.20 -17.06 -7.16
CA SER A 7 10.68 -18.28 -6.52
C SER A 7 9.56 -18.93 -5.70
N GLU A 8 9.71 -20.20 -5.36
CA GLU A 8 8.73 -20.91 -4.52
C GLU A 8 8.60 -20.26 -3.14
N SER A 9 9.71 -19.85 -2.53
CA SER A 9 9.72 -19.12 -1.25
C SER A 9 9.02 -17.78 -1.34
N ALA A 10 9.23 -17.01 -2.42
CA ALA A 10 8.52 -15.76 -2.65
C ALA A 10 7.01 -15.97 -2.85
N SER A 11 6.63 -17.02 -3.59
CA SER A 11 5.21 -17.38 -3.76
C SER A 11 4.56 -17.76 -2.43
N GLN A 12 5.28 -18.44 -1.55
CA GLN A 12 4.80 -18.76 -0.20
C GLN A 12 4.65 -17.50 0.64
N ALA A 13 5.63 -16.59 0.61
CA ALA A 13 5.55 -15.31 1.31
C ALA A 13 4.36 -14.47 0.84
N ILE A 14 4.12 -14.38 -0.46
CA ILE A 14 2.94 -13.66 -1.01
C ILE A 14 1.63 -14.24 -0.47
N ARG A 15 1.50 -15.56 -0.39
CA ARG A 15 0.30 -16.20 0.18
C ARG A 15 0.14 -15.91 1.66
N GLU A 16 1.24 -15.90 2.41
CA GLU A 16 1.23 -15.55 3.83
C GLU A 16 0.79 -14.09 4.04
N VAL A 17 1.36 -13.15 3.28
CA VAL A 17 0.95 -11.74 3.30
C VAL A 17 -0.54 -11.60 3.01
N ALA A 18 -1.02 -12.23 1.94
CA ALA A 18 -2.44 -12.18 1.58
C ALA A 18 -3.34 -12.74 2.69
N ALA A 19 -2.94 -13.85 3.32
CA ALA A 19 -3.69 -14.44 4.43
C ALA A 19 -3.72 -13.52 5.65
N ARG A 20 -2.62 -12.87 5.98
CA ARG A 20 -2.54 -11.90 7.10
C ARG A 20 -3.40 -10.68 6.84
N LEU A 21 -3.29 -10.09 5.64
CA LEU A 21 -4.12 -8.94 5.25
C LEU A 21 -5.61 -9.25 5.32
N LEU A 22 -6.04 -10.44 4.88
CA LEU A 22 -7.44 -10.87 4.93
C LEU A 22 -7.94 -11.14 6.36
N ASN A 23 -7.06 -11.45 7.30
CA ASN A 23 -7.41 -11.71 8.70
C ASN A 23 -7.16 -10.51 9.62
N ALA A 24 -6.51 -9.46 9.14
CA ALA A 24 -6.24 -8.27 9.91
C ALA A 24 -7.53 -7.49 10.20
N GLU A 25 -7.69 -7.02 11.42
CA GLU A 25 -8.81 -6.14 11.79
C GLU A 25 -8.56 -4.70 11.33
N ARG A 26 -7.28 -4.29 11.30
CA ARG A 26 -6.85 -2.94 10.94
C ARG A 26 -5.61 -3.01 10.03
N ALA A 27 -5.82 -3.34 8.77
CA ALA A 27 -4.73 -3.42 7.79
C ALA A 27 -4.40 -2.05 7.20
N VAL A 28 -3.14 -1.87 6.79
CA VAL A 28 -2.66 -0.73 6.00
C VAL A 28 -1.71 -1.26 4.91
N ILE A 29 -1.87 -0.78 3.68
CA ILE A 29 -0.90 -1.03 2.61
C ILE A 29 -0.05 0.22 2.42
N SER A 30 1.23 0.14 2.80
CA SER A 30 2.15 1.28 2.77
C SER A 30 3.11 1.17 1.58
N LEU A 31 3.15 2.19 0.72
CA LEU A 31 3.88 2.18 -0.54
C LEU A 31 5.02 3.21 -0.53
N ASN A 32 6.18 2.79 -0.98
CA ASN A 32 7.24 3.71 -1.33
C ASN A 32 7.10 4.25 -2.77
N GLY A 33 7.98 5.15 -3.19
CA GLY A 33 7.92 5.74 -4.52
C GLY A 33 8.02 4.72 -5.66
N ASN A 34 8.87 3.70 -5.51
CA ASN A 34 9.03 2.65 -6.52
C ASN A 34 7.80 1.75 -6.57
N THR A 35 7.33 1.30 -5.42
CA THR A 35 6.14 0.45 -5.32
C THR A 35 4.89 1.16 -5.83
N THR A 36 4.76 2.46 -5.56
CA THR A 36 3.65 3.27 -6.11
C THR A 36 3.61 3.21 -7.63
N VAL A 37 4.78 3.35 -8.28
CA VAL A 37 4.87 3.35 -9.75
C VAL A 37 4.70 1.95 -10.33
N LEU A 38 5.31 0.94 -9.71
CA LEU A 38 5.38 -0.42 -10.27
C LEU A 38 4.15 -1.28 -9.92
N ALA A 39 3.55 -1.07 -8.76
CA ALA A 39 2.50 -1.92 -8.21
C ALA A 39 1.29 -1.13 -7.65
N GLY A 40 1.15 0.15 -7.96
CA GLY A 40 0.05 0.99 -7.46
C GLY A 40 -1.33 0.43 -7.82
N GLU A 41 -1.51 -0.11 -9.04
CA GLU A 41 -2.78 -0.74 -9.43
C GLU A 41 -3.12 -1.95 -8.57
N GLN A 42 -2.15 -2.81 -8.32
CA GLN A 42 -2.32 -4.00 -7.51
C GLN A 42 -2.60 -3.63 -6.05
N ALA A 43 -1.92 -2.60 -5.54
CA ALA A 43 -2.15 -2.10 -4.19
C ALA A 43 -3.58 -1.55 -4.01
N ILE A 44 -4.05 -0.73 -4.95
CA ILE A 44 -5.44 -0.21 -4.92
C ILE A 44 -6.45 -1.36 -5.02
N ARG A 45 -6.24 -2.35 -5.89
CA ARG A 45 -7.12 -3.52 -5.98
C ARG A 45 -7.14 -4.33 -4.68
N ALA A 46 -5.98 -4.59 -4.10
CA ALA A 46 -5.89 -5.32 -2.84
C ALA A 46 -6.56 -4.55 -1.72
N ALA A 47 -6.31 -3.25 -1.60
CA ALA A 47 -6.93 -2.39 -0.61
C ALA A 47 -8.46 -2.36 -0.74
N ALA A 48 -8.99 -2.26 -1.95
CA ALA A 48 -10.43 -2.30 -2.20
C ALA A 48 -11.07 -3.64 -1.81
N ILE A 49 -10.39 -4.75 -2.05
CA ILE A 49 -10.88 -6.09 -1.68
C ILE A 49 -10.87 -6.27 -0.16
N ILE A 50 -9.84 -5.78 0.52
CA ILE A 50 -9.62 -5.94 1.96
C ILE A 50 -10.43 -4.90 2.76
N GLY A 51 -10.67 -3.73 2.17
CA GLY A 51 -11.30 -2.60 2.84
C GLY A 51 -10.33 -1.79 3.70
N CYS A 52 -9.07 -1.67 3.29
CA CYS A 52 -8.04 -0.95 4.02
C CYS A 52 -7.51 0.27 3.25
N PRO A 53 -6.90 1.26 3.93
CA PRO A 53 -6.25 2.39 3.26
C PRO A 53 -4.95 1.98 2.57
N VAL A 54 -4.56 2.80 1.58
CA VAL A 54 -3.23 2.80 0.97
C VAL A 54 -2.50 4.06 1.41
N GLU A 55 -1.28 3.92 1.86
CA GLU A 55 -0.45 5.02 2.34
C GLU A 55 0.78 5.20 1.46
N VAL A 56 1.09 6.45 1.11
CA VAL A 56 2.39 6.82 0.51
C VAL A 56 3.40 7.09 1.61
N ASN A 57 4.39 6.23 1.72
CA ASN A 57 5.45 6.32 2.71
C ASN A 57 6.82 6.35 2.03
N ILE A 58 7.46 7.52 2.00
CA ILE A 58 8.76 7.70 1.35
C ILE A 58 9.78 8.30 2.31
N TYR A 59 11.01 7.83 2.21
CA TYR A 59 12.09 8.27 3.08
C TYR A 59 12.46 9.76 2.87
N TYR A 60 12.69 10.15 1.61
CA TYR A 60 12.98 11.55 1.25
C TYR A 60 11.68 12.27 0.88
N ARG A 61 11.01 12.80 1.88
CA ARG A 61 9.74 13.51 1.71
C ARG A 61 9.98 14.95 1.32
N THR A 62 9.38 15.35 0.21
CA THR A 62 9.14 16.77 -0.11
C THR A 62 7.65 16.92 -0.46
N PRO A 63 7.03 18.08 -0.21
CA PRO A 63 5.63 18.30 -0.54
C PRO A 63 5.31 17.99 -2.01
N GLU A 64 6.18 18.39 -2.93
CA GLU A 64 6.00 18.16 -4.36
C GLU A 64 6.06 16.66 -4.72
N ARG A 65 6.98 15.94 -4.10
CA ARG A 65 7.13 14.49 -4.34
C ARG A 65 5.96 13.71 -3.80
N MET A 66 5.51 14.05 -2.60
CA MET A 66 4.31 13.47 -2.01
C MET A 66 3.09 13.73 -2.87
N GLN A 67 2.88 14.97 -3.28
CA GLN A 67 1.75 15.34 -4.13
C GLN A 67 1.74 14.57 -5.45
N LYS A 68 2.89 14.40 -6.09
CA LYS A 68 2.98 13.63 -7.34
C LYS A 68 2.59 12.16 -7.16
N LEU A 69 3.04 11.53 -6.08
CA LEU A 69 2.73 10.13 -5.80
C LEU A 69 1.25 9.95 -5.43
N ILE A 70 0.69 10.85 -4.64
CA ILE A 70 -0.73 10.85 -4.29
C ILE A 70 -1.59 11.04 -5.54
N SER A 71 -1.26 12.03 -6.38
CA SER A 71 -1.98 12.27 -7.63
C SER A 71 -1.93 11.06 -8.56
N ALA A 72 -0.78 10.39 -8.66
CA ALA A 72 -0.65 9.17 -9.44
C ALA A 72 -1.53 8.03 -8.90
N LEU A 73 -1.61 7.85 -7.58
CA LEU A 73 -2.52 6.85 -6.98
C LEU A 73 -3.99 7.20 -7.18
N GLU A 74 -4.35 8.48 -7.13
CA GLU A 74 -5.70 8.94 -7.43
C GLU A 74 -6.12 8.62 -8.88
N GLU A 75 -5.23 8.86 -9.84
CA GLU A 75 -5.46 8.50 -11.24
C GLU A 75 -5.59 6.98 -11.41
N ILE A 76 -4.73 6.21 -10.75
CA ILE A 76 -4.79 4.75 -10.71
C ILE A 76 -6.12 4.30 -10.10
N ARG A 77 -6.55 4.87 -8.99
CA ARG A 77 -7.83 4.54 -8.35
C ARG A 77 -9.00 4.74 -9.29
N GLN A 78 -9.05 5.88 -9.98
CA GLN A 78 -10.08 6.15 -10.97
C GLN A 78 -10.07 5.13 -12.12
N LYS A 79 -8.89 4.74 -12.60
CA LYS A 79 -8.74 3.71 -13.63
C LYS A 79 -9.28 2.38 -13.14
N VAL A 80 -8.86 1.92 -11.97
CA VAL A 80 -9.26 0.64 -11.36
C VAL A 80 -10.76 0.58 -11.08
N ALA A 81 -11.37 1.69 -10.67
CA ALA A 81 -12.82 1.77 -10.43
C ALA A 81 -13.66 1.52 -11.69
N ASN A 82 -13.10 1.78 -12.87
CA ASN A 82 -13.76 1.61 -14.16
C ASN A 82 -13.37 0.29 -14.88
N GLU A 83 -12.58 -0.56 -14.26
CA GLU A 83 -12.18 -1.84 -14.83
C GLU A 83 -13.27 -2.92 -14.67
N VAL A 84 -13.08 -4.00 -15.39
CA VAL A 84 -13.88 -5.21 -15.16
C VAL A 84 -13.60 -5.73 -13.75
N PRO A 85 -14.65 -5.89 -12.93
CA PRO A 85 -14.46 -6.30 -11.55
C PRO A 85 -13.87 -7.70 -11.43
N PRO A 86 -13.20 -8.01 -10.31
CA PRO A 86 -12.79 -9.38 -10.01
C PRO A 86 -13.99 -10.33 -9.93
N SER A 87 -13.73 -11.63 -10.10
CA SER A 87 -14.78 -12.65 -9.97
C SER A 87 -15.48 -12.56 -8.61
N GLY A 88 -16.81 -12.57 -8.63
CA GLY A 88 -17.63 -12.45 -7.43
C GLY A 88 -18.04 -11.03 -7.06
N TRP A 89 -17.57 -10.01 -7.80
CA TRP A 89 -17.95 -8.60 -7.57
C TRP A 89 -18.89 -8.10 -8.66
N GLY A 90 -19.93 -7.38 -8.27
CA GLY A 90 -20.74 -6.58 -9.20
C GLY A 90 -20.03 -5.28 -9.58
N SER A 91 -20.30 -4.74 -10.78
CA SER A 91 -19.62 -3.54 -11.27
C SER A 91 -19.80 -2.33 -10.35
N SER A 92 -21.02 -2.08 -9.88
CA SER A 92 -21.27 -0.98 -8.93
C SER A 92 -20.57 -1.21 -7.60
N GLN A 93 -20.65 -2.41 -7.04
CA GLN A 93 -20.00 -2.77 -5.79
C GLN A 93 -18.47 -2.60 -5.87
N TRP A 94 -17.87 -3.02 -6.99
CA TRP A 94 -16.45 -2.84 -7.23
C TRP A 94 -16.06 -1.37 -7.30
N SER A 95 -16.77 -0.60 -8.12
CA SER A 95 -16.52 0.83 -8.27
C SER A 95 -16.65 1.57 -6.92
N ASP A 96 -17.68 1.27 -6.15
CA ASP A 96 -17.90 1.87 -4.82
C ASP A 96 -16.76 1.50 -3.86
N SER A 97 -16.35 0.23 -3.83
CA SER A 97 -15.25 -0.22 -2.97
C SER A 97 -13.93 0.45 -3.34
N VAL A 98 -13.60 0.51 -4.63
CA VAL A 98 -12.38 1.18 -5.10
C VAL A 98 -12.40 2.67 -4.78
N ASN A 99 -13.53 3.35 -5.04
CA ASN A 99 -13.66 4.78 -4.77
C ASN A 99 -13.61 5.12 -3.28
N SER A 100 -14.02 4.20 -2.41
CA SER A 100 -13.94 4.34 -0.96
C SER A 100 -12.55 4.05 -0.38
N THR A 101 -11.63 3.48 -1.18
CA THR A 101 -10.25 3.25 -0.73
C THR A 101 -9.56 4.57 -0.43
N GLU A 102 -9.20 4.77 0.82
CA GLU A 102 -8.53 5.98 1.29
C GLU A 102 -7.06 5.97 0.87
N ILE A 103 -6.56 7.12 0.37
CA ILE A 103 -5.15 7.33 0.03
C ILE A 103 -4.57 8.32 1.03
N LEU A 104 -3.66 7.83 1.86
CA LEU A 104 -2.99 8.58 2.92
C LEU A 104 -1.62 9.05 2.45
N GLY A 105 -1.10 10.12 3.02
CA GLY A 105 0.25 10.58 2.75
C GLY A 105 0.39 12.07 2.47
N ALA A 106 -0.72 12.82 2.46
CA ALA A 106 -0.69 14.25 2.17
C ALA A 106 0.07 15.05 3.24
N ASP A 107 -0.06 14.67 4.51
CA ASP A 107 0.51 15.40 5.63
C ASP A 107 1.96 14.98 5.89
N ALA A 108 2.86 15.93 5.76
CA ALA A 108 4.30 15.68 5.70
C ALA A 108 4.95 15.27 7.04
N ASP A 109 4.30 15.46 8.17
CA ASP A 109 4.93 15.41 9.48
C ASP A 109 4.73 14.10 10.25
N GLY A 110 4.12 13.11 9.64
CA GLY A 110 3.79 11.84 10.27
C GLY A 110 4.97 10.92 10.52
N ARG A 111 5.96 11.35 11.32
CA ARG A 111 6.96 10.45 11.88
C ARG A 111 6.45 9.90 13.19
N ILE A 112 6.57 8.60 13.36
CA ILE A 112 6.26 7.96 14.64
C ILE A 112 7.46 8.19 15.55
N GLU A 113 7.25 8.91 16.65
CA GLU A 113 8.29 9.17 17.65
C GLU A 113 8.80 7.83 18.22
N GLY A 114 10.11 7.71 18.31
CA GLY A 114 10.77 6.48 18.77
C GLY A 114 11.07 5.45 17.68
N LEU A 115 10.59 5.68 16.45
CA LEU A 115 10.94 4.88 15.27
C LEU A 115 11.85 5.66 14.29
N GLU A 116 12.36 6.81 14.73
CA GLU A 116 13.28 7.62 13.96
C GLU A 116 14.61 6.88 13.79
N GLY A 117 15.10 6.96 12.61
CA GLY A 117 16.38 6.37 12.24
C GLY A 117 16.57 6.42 10.74
N PRO A 118 17.65 5.84 10.22
CA PRO A 118 17.88 5.83 8.78
C PRO A 118 16.77 5.09 8.01
N ARG A 119 15.92 4.36 8.70
CA ARG A 119 14.79 3.59 8.14
C ARG A 119 13.48 3.84 8.88
N ALA A 120 13.28 5.08 9.33
CA ALA A 120 12.08 5.42 10.04
C ALA A 120 10.84 5.29 9.14
N ILE A 121 9.79 4.70 9.66
CA ILE A 121 8.47 4.71 9.05
C ILE A 121 7.95 6.13 9.16
N CYS A 122 7.58 6.71 8.04
CA CYS A 122 6.97 8.03 7.98
C CYS A 122 5.59 7.85 7.36
N SER A 123 4.56 7.93 8.17
CA SER A 123 3.17 7.92 7.77
C SER A 123 2.61 9.33 7.82
N SER A 124 1.61 9.61 6.99
CA SER A 124 0.83 10.85 7.08
C SER A 124 0.06 10.94 8.40
N ARG A 125 -0.29 9.81 8.94
CA ARG A 125 -0.98 9.63 10.21
C ARG A 125 -0.20 8.58 11.01
N GLY A 126 1.01 8.93 11.46
CA GLY A 126 1.91 8.01 12.16
C GLY A 126 1.23 7.14 13.21
N ILE A 127 0.20 7.66 13.87
CA ILE A 127 -0.65 6.93 14.81
C ILE A 127 -1.40 5.79 14.12
N GLU A 128 -1.93 6.00 12.91
CA GLU A 128 -2.69 4.94 12.22
C GLU A 128 -1.81 3.78 11.81
N ALA A 129 -0.60 4.05 11.33
CA ALA A 129 0.35 3.00 11.03
C ALA A 129 0.79 2.26 12.29
N ALA A 130 0.99 2.97 13.42
CA ALA A 130 1.32 2.37 14.71
C ALA A 130 0.17 1.55 15.30
N ASP A 131 -1.07 1.96 15.02
CA ASP A 131 -2.28 1.28 15.51
C ASP A 131 -2.74 0.12 14.61
N ALA A 132 -2.17 -0.01 13.42
CA ALA A 132 -2.50 -1.12 12.54
C ALA A 132 -1.98 -2.44 13.11
N ASP A 133 -2.79 -3.49 13.04
CA ASP A 133 -2.40 -4.83 13.45
C ASP A 133 -1.62 -5.57 12.35
N PHE A 134 -1.64 -5.04 11.13
CA PHE A 134 -0.81 -5.50 10.03
C PHE A 134 -0.46 -4.37 9.07
N ILE A 135 0.81 -4.21 8.78
CA ILE A 135 1.35 -3.25 7.80
C ILE A 135 2.19 -3.99 6.78
N ASP A 136 1.85 -3.84 5.50
CA ASP A 136 2.74 -4.23 4.41
C ASP A 136 3.49 -2.98 3.93
N ILE A 137 4.79 -2.99 4.10
CA ILE A 137 5.68 -1.91 3.68
C ILE A 137 6.44 -2.39 2.45
N GLY A 138 6.14 -1.81 1.31
CA GLY A 138 6.91 -2.03 0.10
C GLY A 138 8.38 -1.65 0.26
N ASP A 139 9.23 -2.21 -0.59
CA ASP A 139 10.70 -2.20 -0.55
C ASP A 139 11.35 -0.80 -0.44
N ASN A 140 11.23 -0.16 0.70
CA ASN A 140 11.98 1.06 1.01
C ASN A 140 13.39 0.78 1.55
N PHE A 141 13.67 -0.47 1.91
CA PHE A 141 14.82 -0.80 2.74
C PHE A 141 15.66 -1.93 2.16
N GLY A 142 15.42 -2.29 0.90
CA GLY A 142 16.08 -3.43 0.27
C GLY A 142 15.58 -4.77 0.83
N PHE A 143 14.38 -4.79 1.34
CA PHE A 143 13.67 -6.01 1.71
C PHE A 143 12.46 -6.18 0.79
N ASP A 144 12.25 -7.38 0.33
CA ASP A 144 11.09 -7.77 -0.46
C ASP A 144 9.84 -7.81 0.43
N GLY A 145 9.30 -6.63 0.73
CA GLY A 145 8.20 -6.49 1.66
C GLY A 145 8.60 -6.84 3.10
N SER A 146 8.60 -5.86 3.98
CA SER A 146 8.71 -6.14 5.41
C SER A 146 7.31 -6.19 6.00
N ILE A 147 7.02 -7.31 6.61
CA ILE A 147 5.86 -7.47 7.48
C ILE A 147 6.31 -7.00 8.86
N LEU A 148 5.70 -5.99 9.39
CA LEU A 148 5.87 -5.56 10.78
C LEU A 148 4.79 -6.19 11.65
#